data_8b37d7ad8172872c41fc3b55aa268f52
#
_entry.id   8b37d7ad8172872c41fc3b55aa268f52
#
_cell.length_a   1.000
_cell.length_b   1.000
_cell.length_c   1.000
_cell.angle_alpha   90.00
_cell.angle_beta   90.00
_cell.angle_gamma   90.00
#
_symmetry.space_group_name_H-M   'P 1'
#
loop_
_entity.id
_entity.type
_entity.pdbx_description
1 polymer ?
#
loop_
_entity_poly.entity_id
_entity_poly.type
_entity_poly.pdbx_seq_one_letter_code
_entity_poly.pdbx_strand_id
1 'polypeptide(L)'
;MLVFLGIFTPLNPVLFIALGLVFIIAGKNISKNIGEENIEEEVQQAETEAEEIRKPENVVSLLQVDPIELEFGYGIIPLADVNQGGDLLDRVVMIRRQIALELGTVVPIIRLRDNIQLNPNQYIIKIKGVQVTEGEILFDHYMAMNPGYVEEEITGIPTFEPSFHLPAIWITEAQRERAESLGYTVVDAPSCLLYTSPSPRDAHESR
;
A
#
# COMPACT_ATOMS: atom_id res chain seq x y z
N MET A 1 47.00 -33.82 -8.43
CA MET A 1 46.60 -35.19 -8.77
C MET A 1 47.21 -35.64 -10.12
N LEU A 2 47.18 -34.87 -11.19
CA LEU A 2 47.75 -35.19 -12.52
C LEU A 2 49.27 -35.37 -12.52
N VAL A 3 50.04 -34.65 -11.71
CA VAL A 3 51.49 -34.76 -11.58
C VAL A 3 51.89 -36.09 -10.93
N PHE A 4 51.13 -36.58 -9.98
CA PHE A 4 51.35 -37.87 -9.33
C PHE A 4 51.09 -39.07 -10.27
N LEU A 5 50.12 -38.94 -11.18
CA LEU A 5 49.81 -39.97 -12.18
C LEU A 5 50.92 -40.09 -13.22
N GLY A 6 51.61 -39.00 -13.57
CA GLY A 6 52.71 -38.98 -14.54
C GLY A 6 53.98 -39.67 -14.09
N ILE A 7 54.18 -39.88 -12.79
CA ILE A 7 55.36 -40.54 -12.22
C ILE A 7 55.15 -42.07 -12.15
N PHE A 8 53.92 -42.56 -12.11
CA PHE A 8 53.58 -43.93 -11.83
C PHE A 8 53.22 -44.76 -13.10
N THR A 9 53.04 -44.12 -14.25
CA THR A 9 52.69 -44.78 -15.52
C THR A 9 53.90 -44.87 -16.45
N PRO A 10 54.06 -45.99 -17.21
CA PRO A 10 55.20 -46.20 -18.12
C PRO A 10 55.13 -45.37 -19.41
N LEU A 11 54.25 -44.37 -19.46
CA LEU A 11 54.15 -43.41 -20.54
C LEU A 11 54.94 -42.10 -20.19
N ASN A 12 55.65 -41.64 -21.18
CA ASN A 12 56.59 -40.51 -21.16
C ASN A 12 56.28 -39.43 -20.11
N PRO A 13 56.93 -39.40 -18.93
CA PRO A 13 56.57 -38.61 -17.79
C PRO A 13 56.70 -37.06 -18.05
N VAL A 14 57.56 -36.75 -19.01
CA VAL A 14 57.81 -35.32 -19.39
C VAL A 14 56.59 -34.65 -19.96
N LEU A 15 55.76 -35.40 -20.68
CA LEU A 15 54.56 -34.85 -21.34
C LEU A 15 53.45 -34.53 -20.33
N PHE A 16 53.30 -35.38 -19.30
CA PHE A 16 52.32 -35.11 -18.24
C PHE A 16 52.73 -34.01 -17.28
N ILE A 17 54.05 -33.86 -17.03
CA ILE A 17 54.57 -32.75 -16.23
C ILE A 17 54.39 -31.43 -16.99
N ALA A 18 54.67 -31.38 -18.28
CA ALA A 18 54.47 -30.20 -19.12
C ALA A 18 52.98 -29.80 -19.17
N LEU A 19 52.08 -30.77 -19.34
CA LEU A 19 50.63 -30.53 -19.37
C LEU A 19 50.13 -30.01 -18.02
N GLY A 20 50.57 -30.59 -16.91
CA GLY A 20 50.23 -30.11 -15.57
C GLY A 20 50.68 -28.69 -15.30
N LEU A 21 51.86 -28.32 -15.79
CA LEU A 21 52.40 -26.96 -15.63
C LEU A 21 51.62 -25.92 -16.45
N VAL A 22 51.17 -26.29 -17.66
CA VAL A 22 50.27 -25.45 -18.48
C VAL A 22 48.94 -25.21 -17.78
N PHE A 23 48.33 -26.26 -17.19
CA PHE A 23 47.08 -26.09 -16.45
C PHE A 23 47.22 -25.22 -15.19
N ILE A 24 48.33 -25.31 -14.48
CA ILE A 24 48.60 -24.43 -13.30
C ILE A 24 48.76 -22.98 -13.71
N ILE A 25 49.45 -22.70 -14.81
CA ILE A 25 49.63 -21.33 -15.32
C ILE A 25 48.30 -20.79 -15.84
N ALA A 26 47.55 -21.56 -16.61
CA ALA A 26 46.25 -21.20 -17.11
C ALA A 26 45.25 -20.92 -15.96
N GLY A 27 45.22 -21.80 -14.96
CA GLY A 27 44.35 -21.66 -13.77
C GLY A 27 44.63 -20.40 -12.94
N LYS A 28 45.94 -20.05 -12.77
CA LYS A 28 46.31 -18.84 -12.10
C LYS A 28 45.94 -17.57 -12.88
N ASN A 29 46.05 -17.61 -14.20
CA ASN A 29 45.71 -16.45 -15.04
C ASN A 29 44.20 -16.20 -15.10
N ILE A 30 43.41 -17.27 -15.21
CA ILE A 30 41.93 -17.20 -15.18
C ILE A 30 41.41 -16.73 -13.82
N SER A 31 41.98 -17.25 -12.72
CA SER A 31 41.58 -16.86 -11.37
C SER A 31 41.90 -15.38 -11.05
N LYS A 32 42.94 -14.83 -11.64
CA LYS A 32 43.28 -13.41 -11.46
C LYS A 32 42.36 -12.49 -12.22
N ASN A 33 42.03 -12.81 -13.46
CA ASN A 33 41.13 -12.00 -14.29
C ASN A 33 39.69 -12.01 -13.77
N ILE A 34 39.17 -13.18 -13.32
CA ILE A 34 37.80 -13.26 -12.75
C ILE A 34 37.70 -12.53 -11.42
N GLY A 35 38.75 -12.50 -10.62
CA GLY A 35 38.74 -11.75 -9.34
C GLY A 35 38.75 -10.25 -9.50
N GLU A 36 39.48 -9.73 -10.50
CA GLU A 36 39.57 -8.29 -10.75
C GLU A 36 38.30 -7.75 -11.44
N GLU A 37 37.73 -8.48 -12.42
CA GLU A 37 36.46 -8.06 -13.09
C GLU A 37 35.27 -8.02 -12.12
N ASN A 38 35.11 -9.02 -11.25
CA ASN A 38 33.99 -9.03 -10.28
C ASN A 38 34.11 -7.91 -9.23
N ILE A 39 35.33 -7.55 -8.82
CA ILE A 39 35.52 -6.48 -7.84
C ILE A 39 35.29 -5.12 -8.49
N GLU A 40 35.70 -4.93 -9.74
CA GLU A 40 35.45 -3.68 -10.46
C GLU A 40 33.96 -3.49 -10.79
N GLU A 41 33.24 -4.55 -11.15
CA GLU A 41 31.79 -4.48 -11.37
C GLU A 41 31.02 -4.19 -10.06
N GLU A 42 31.35 -4.85 -8.94
CA GLU A 42 30.72 -4.58 -7.64
C GLU A 42 31.03 -3.15 -7.14
N VAL A 43 32.25 -2.67 -7.33
CA VAL A 43 32.61 -1.29 -6.93
C VAL A 43 31.92 -0.28 -7.81
N GLN A 44 31.82 -0.48 -9.12
CA GLN A 44 31.09 0.41 -10.02
C GLN A 44 29.59 0.40 -9.75
N GLN A 45 29.00 -0.74 -9.45
CA GLN A 45 27.58 -0.81 -9.04
C GLN A 45 27.34 -0.09 -7.71
N ALA A 46 28.20 -0.31 -6.72
CA ALA A 46 28.10 0.38 -5.43
C ALA A 46 28.33 1.90 -5.55
N GLU A 47 29.24 2.35 -6.41
CA GLU A 47 29.43 3.79 -6.68
C GLU A 47 28.25 4.39 -7.44
N THR A 48 27.67 3.66 -8.40
CA THR A 48 26.49 4.11 -9.16
C THR A 48 25.26 4.21 -8.26
N GLU A 49 25.02 3.21 -7.41
CA GLU A 49 23.95 3.26 -6.40
C GLU A 49 24.15 4.38 -5.38
N ALA A 50 25.40 4.61 -4.94
CA ALA A 50 25.71 5.68 -4.02
C ALA A 50 25.58 7.09 -4.67
N GLU A 51 25.85 7.21 -5.96
CA GLU A 51 25.62 8.45 -6.72
C GLU A 51 24.13 8.68 -6.98
N GLU A 52 23.34 7.64 -7.28
CA GLU A 52 21.88 7.74 -7.41
C GLU A 52 21.21 8.19 -6.10
N ILE A 53 21.68 7.69 -4.96
CA ILE A 53 21.19 8.10 -3.63
C ILE A 53 21.57 9.56 -3.32
N ARG A 54 22.69 10.05 -3.85
CA ARG A 54 23.19 11.41 -3.61
C ARG A 54 22.60 12.47 -4.56
N LYS A 55 21.90 12.07 -5.63
CA LYS A 55 21.25 13.03 -6.52
C LYS A 55 20.18 13.82 -5.76
N PRO A 56 20.18 15.15 -5.81
CA PRO A 56 19.17 15.97 -5.14
C PRO A 56 17.74 15.67 -5.61
N GLU A 57 17.57 15.12 -6.82
CA GLU A 57 16.29 14.66 -7.35
C GLU A 57 15.67 13.51 -6.54
N ASN A 58 16.51 12.63 -5.99
CA ASN A 58 16.01 11.54 -5.11
C ASN A 58 15.57 12.06 -3.74
N VAL A 59 16.21 13.10 -3.22
CA VAL A 59 15.78 13.74 -1.96
C VAL A 59 14.45 14.47 -2.15
N VAL A 60 14.21 15.05 -3.31
CA VAL A 60 12.93 15.70 -3.65
C VAL A 60 11.81 14.67 -3.76
N SER A 61 12.07 13.45 -4.26
CA SER A 61 11.07 12.38 -4.30
C SER A 61 10.71 11.86 -2.90
N LEU A 62 11.64 11.90 -1.95
CA LEU A 62 11.38 11.58 -0.53
C LEU A 62 10.57 12.66 0.19
N LEU A 63 10.58 13.89 -0.36
CA LEU A 63 9.79 15.02 0.14
C LEU A 63 8.43 15.15 -0.55
N GLN A 64 8.09 14.25 -1.48
CA GLN A 64 6.78 14.24 -2.11
C GLN A 64 5.74 13.79 -1.08
N VAL A 65 5.06 14.78 -0.49
CA VAL A 65 3.89 14.55 0.33
C VAL A 65 2.76 14.09 -0.59
N ASP A 66 2.21 12.93 -0.31
CA ASP A 66 1.06 12.42 -1.07
C ASP A 66 -0.09 13.44 -1.03
N PRO A 67 -0.73 13.72 -2.17
CA PRO A 67 -1.78 14.73 -2.23
C PRO A 67 -2.96 14.41 -1.31
N ILE A 68 -3.35 13.14 -1.26
CA ILE A 68 -4.42 12.62 -0.40
C ILE A 68 -3.94 11.27 0.16
N GLU A 69 -3.99 11.13 1.47
CA GLU A 69 -3.69 9.89 2.19
C GLU A 69 -4.87 9.51 3.07
N LEU A 70 -5.22 8.23 3.04
CA LEU A 70 -6.16 7.60 3.96
C LEU A 70 -5.37 6.61 4.82
N GLU A 71 -5.19 6.95 6.09
CA GLU A 71 -4.59 6.05 7.07
C GLU A 71 -5.68 5.40 7.90
N PHE A 72 -5.51 4.12 8.21
CA PHE A 72 -6.50 3.37 8.98
C PHE A 72 -5.87 2.32 9.90
N GLY A 73 -6.59 2.03 10.97
CA GLY A 73 -6.22 1.00 11.94
C GLY A 73 -6.41 -0.42 11.40
N TYR A 74 -5.85 -1.39 12.09
CA TYR A 74 -5.80 -2.78 11.63
C TYR A 74 -7.18 -3.45 11.46
N GLY A 75 -8.21 -3.00 12.15
CA GLY A 75 -9.59 -3.51 12.01
C GLY A 75 -10.25 -3.14 10.68
N ILE A 76 -9.71 -2.15 9.97
CA ILE A 76 -10.22 -1.70 8.66
C ILE A 76 -9.48 -2.41 7.50
N ILE A 77 -8.33 -3.03 7.76
CA ILE A 77 -7.56 -3.75 6.73
C ILE A 77 -8.41 -4.71 5.88
N PRO A 78 -9.34 -5.50 6.45
CA PRO A 78 -10.18 -6.41 5.64
C PRO A 78 -10.99 -5.70 4.56
N LEU A 79 -11.36 -4.42 4.73
CA LEU A 79 -12.05 -3.64 3.71
C LEU A 79 -11.16 -3.28 2.51
N ALA A 80 -9.84 -3.19 2.72
CA ALA A 80 -8.87 -2.85 1.70
C ALA A 80 -8.20 -4.08 1.06
N ASP A 81 -8.25 -5.25 1.71
CA ASP A 81 -7.62 -6.48 1.25
C ASP A 81 -8.55 -7.28 0.34
N VAL A 82 -8.25 -7.31 -0.95
CA VAL A 82 -9.00 -8.07 -1.97
C VAL A 82 -9.09 -9.57 -1.63
N ASN A 83 -8.05 -10.15 -0.98
CA ASN A 83 -8.07 -11.57 -0.60
C ASN A 83 -9.08 -11.87 0.54
N GLN A 84 -9.47 -10.86 1.30
CA GLN A 84 -10.48 -10.93 2.34
C GLN A 84 -11.87 -10.46 1.87
N GLY A 85 -12.02 -10.20 0.56
CA GLY A 85 -13.28 -9.72 -0.03
C GLY A 85 -13.46 -8.20 0.05
N GLY A 86 -12.42 -7.47 0.43
CA GLY A 86 -12.44 -6.01 0.48
C GLY A 86 -12.51 -5.38 -0.91
N ASP A 87 -13.35 -4.39 -1.07
CA ASP A 87 -13.59 -3.67 -2.33
C ASP A 87 -13.28 -2.16 -2.25
N LEU A 88 -12.70 -1.71 -1.15
CA LEU A 88 -12.40 -0.31 -0.89
C LEU A 88 -11.55 0.33 -2.01
N LEU A 89 -10.52 -0.38 -2.49
CA LEU A 89 -9.65 0.11 -3.57
C LEU A 89 -10.43 0.35 -4.86
N ASP A 90 -11.30 -0.58 -5.24
CA ASP A 90 -12.11 -0.48 -6.46
C ASP A 90 -13.11 0.68 -6.34
N ARG A 91 -13.73 0.85 -5.17
CA ARG A 91 -14.64 1.97 -4.91
C ARG A 91 -13.92 3.31 -4.98
N VAL A 92 -12.72 3.43 -4.42
CA VAL A 92 -11.89 4.65 -4.53
C VAL A 92 -11.64 5.00 -6.00
N VAL A 93 -11.31 4.02 -6.83
CA VAL A 93 -11.10 4.23 -8.28
C VAL A 93 -12.39 4.68 -8.96
N MET A 94 -13.54 4.05 -8.63
CA MET A 94 -14.84 4.43 -9.19
C MET A 94 -15.22 5.86 -8.82
N ILE A 95 -15.08 6.25 -7.56
CA ILE A 95 -15.41 7.61 -7.09
C ILE A 95 -14.52 8.65 -7.76
N ARG A 96 -13.21 8.41 -7.86
CA ARG A 96 -12.31 9.33 -8.57
C ARG A 96 -12.73 9.52 -10.02
N ARG A 97 -13.16 8.45 -10.70
CA ARG A 97 -13.68 8.49 -12.07
C ARG A 97 -14.99 9.27 -12.15
N GLN A 98 -15.89 9.04 -11.21
CA GLN A 98 -17.17 9.74 -11.15
C GLN A 98 -16.97 11.25 -10.96
N ILE A 99 -16.13 11.66 -10.00
CA ILE A 99 -15.78 13.07 -9.79
C ILE A 99 -15.17 13.70 -11.04
N ALA A 100 -14.30 12.99 -11.75
CA ALA A 100 -13.70 13.48 -12.97
C ALA A 100 -14.76 13.73 -14.07
N LEU A 101 -15.75 12.85 -14.18
CA LEU A 101 -16.85 12.98 -15.15
C LEU A 101 -17.85 14.07 -14.77
N GLU A 102 -18.19 14.20 -13.50
CA GLU A 102 -19.20 15.15 -13.03
C GLU A 102 -18.65 16.58 -12.91
N LEU A 103 -17.43 16.72 -12.44
CA LEU A 103 -16.83 18.02 -12.12
C LEU A 103 -15.78 18.47 -13.14
N GLY A 104 -15.40 17.59 -14.08
CA GLY A 104 -14.32 17.87 -15.04
C GLY A 104 -12.94 18.02 -14.41
N THR A 105 -12.78 17.59 -13.15
CA THR A 105 -11.53 17.71 -12.39
C THR A 105 -10.93 16.35 -12.09
N VAL A 106 -9.63 16.18 -12.38
CA VAL A 106 -8.94 14.93 -12.06
C VAL A 106 -8.51 14.93 -10.59
N VAL A 107 -9.13 14.06 -9.79
CA VAL A 107 -8.73 13.83 -8.40
C VAL A 107 -7.37 13.09 -8.40
N PRO A 108 -6.38 13.57 -7.66
CA PRO A 108 -5.09 12.90 -7.55
C PRO A 108 -5.21 11.49 -6.95
N ILE A 109 -4.12 10.74 -6.96
CA ILE A 109 -4.09 9.41 -6.36
C ILE A 109 -4.32 9.53 -4.86
N ILE A 110 -5.24 8.72 -4.35
CA ILE A 110 -5.48 8.54 -2.92
C ILE A 110 -4.62 7.37 -2.47
N ARG A 111 -3.68 7.62 -1.56
CA ARG A 111 -2.82 6.59 -1.02
C ARG A 111 -3.45 6.01 0.25
N LEU A 112 -3.63 4.69 0.26
CA LEU A 112 -4.11 3.95 1.42
C LEU A 112 -2.91 3.41 2.20
N ARG A 113 -2.90 3.64 3.52
CA ARG A 113 -1.83 3.15 4.41
C ARG A 113 -2.45 2.60 5.69
N ASP A 114 -1.93 1.47 6.14
CA ASP A 114 -2.16 0.98 7.49
C ASP A 114 -1.31 1.79 8.50
N ASN A 115 -1.91 2.10 9.64
CA ASN A 115 -1.24 2.81 10.72
C ASN A 115 -1.54 2.12 12.06
N ILE A 116 -0.51 1.46 12.59
CA ILE A 116 -0.59 0.72 13.87
C ILE A 116 -0.76 1.63 15.09
N GLN A 117 -0.58 2.94 14.95
CA GLN A 117 -0.75 3.91 16.04
C GLN A 117 -2.22 4.29 16.24
N LEU A 118 -3.06 4.02 15.23
CA LEU A 118 -4.49 4.29 15.30
C LEU A 118 -5.22 3.18 16.06
N ASN A 119 -6.38 3.54 16.65
CA ASN A 119 -7.31 2.54 17.15
C ASN A 119 -7.73 1.58 16.03
N PRO A 120 -8.10 0.34 16.34
CA PRO A 120 -8.39 -0.67 15.31
C PRO A 120 -9.36 -0.23 14.22
N ASN A 121 -10.40 0.47 14.60
CA ASN A 121 -11.50 0.91 13.73
C ASN A 121 -11.42 2.38 13.34
N GLN A 122 -10.35 3.06 13.73
CA GLN A 122 -10.13 4.48 13.44
C GLN A 122 -9.49 4.66 12.06
N TYR A 123 -9.89 5.72 11.38
CA TYR A 123 -9.23 6.21 10.18
C TYR A 123 -8.98 7.71 10.26
N ILE A 124 -8.00 8.18 9.51
CA ILE A 124 -7.72 9.59 9.31
C ILE A 124 -7.48 9.87 7.83
N ILE A 125 -7.96 11.02 7.38
CA ILE A 125 -7.71 11.53 6.02
C ILE A 125 -6.76 12.71 6.12
N LYS A 126 -5.67 12.64 5.35
CA LYS A 126 -4.70 13.72 5.24
C LYS A 126 -4.69 14.28 3.82
N ILE A 127 -4.63 15.59 3.71
CA ILE A 127 -4.40 16.31 2.46
C ILE A 127 -3.06 17.01 2.58
N LYS A 128 -2.13 16.65 1.68
CA LYS A 128 -0.75 17.17 1.70
C LYS A 128 -0.09 17.04 3.08
N GLY A 129 -0.28 15.89 3.73
CA GLY A 129 0.29 15.59 5.04
C GLY A 129 -0.44 16.21 6.23
N VAL A 130 -1.45 17.07 6.01
CA VAL A 130 -2.26 17.68 7.08
C VAL A 130 -3.53 16.87 7.29
N GLN A 131 -3.77 16.42 8.52
CA GLN A 131 -5.01 15.73 8.89
C GLN A 131 -6.19 16.69 8.75
N VAL A 132 -7.19 16.31 7.95
CA VAL A 132 -8.39 17.10 7.69
C VAL A 132 -9.63 16.51 8.33
N THR A 133 -9.66 15.19 8.49
CA THR A 133 -10.78 14.52 9.18
C THR A 133 -10.32 13.20 9.79
N GLU A 134 -11.09 12.73 10.76
CA GLU A 134 -10.95 11.43 11.39
C GLU A 134 -12.32 10.84 11.69
N GLY A 135 -12.39 9.52 11.86
CA GLY A 135 -13.63 8.85 12.22
C GLY A 135 -13.37 7.40 12.60
N GLU A 136 -14.46 6.70 12.92
CA GLU A 136 -14.44 5.28 13.22
C GLU A 136 -15.39 4.52 12.32
N ILE A 137 -14.96 3.33 11.88
CA ILE A 137 -15.74 2.42 11.04
C ILE A 137 -15.72 1.04 11.66
N LEU A 138 -16.90 0.46 11.83
CA LEU A 138 -17.04 -0.93 12.27
C LEU A 138 -17.17 -1.83 11.05
N PHE A 139 -16.18 -2.71 10.85
CA PHE A 139 -16.25 -3.79 9.87
C PHE A 139 -17.46 -4.69 10.21
N ASP A 140 -18.10 -5.26 9.18
CA ASP A 140 -19.32 -6.09 9.30
C ASP A 140 -20.56 -5.39 9.91
N HIS A 141 -20.55 -4.05 9.98
CA HIS A 141 -21.70 -3.27 10.42
C HIS A 141 -22.16 -2.29 9.34
N TYR A 142 -23.38 -1.85 9.48
CA TYR A 142 -24.01 -0.83 8.64
C TYR A 142 -24.33 0.40 9.48
N MET A 143 -24.09 1.57 8.91
CA MET A 143 -24.49 2.82 9.55
C MET A 143 -25.92 3.14 9.18
N ALA A 144 -26.81 3.22 10.17
CA ALA A 144 -28.20 3.61 10.02
C ALA A 144 -28.39 5.04 10.51
N MET A 145 -28.93 5.91 9.67
CA MET A 145 -29.21 7.31 9.94
C MET A 145 -30.71 7.53 9.91
N ASN A 146 -31.25 8.18 10.96
CA ASN A 146 -32.64 8.59 10.98
C ASN A 146 -32.80 9.90 10.19
N PRO A 147 -33.57 9.93 9.09
CA PRO A 147 -33.79 11.14 8.31
C PRO A 147 -34.71 12.18 8.99
N GLY A 148 -35.10 11.93 10.25
CA GLY A 148 -35.85 12.89 11.07
C GLY A 148 -37.36 12.62 11.17
N TYR A 149 -37.87 11.60 10.47
CA TYR A 149 -39.32 11.26 10.49
C TYR A 149 -39.59 9.84 10.96
N VAL A 150 -38.56 9.10 11.36
CA VAL A 150 -38.72 7.73 11.87
C VAL A 150 -38.91 7.80 13.38
N GLU A 151 -40.06 7.33 13.85
CA GLU A 151 -40.43 7.33 15.28
C GLU A 151 -39.92 6.08 16.02
N GLU A 152 -39.77 4.95 15.31
CA GLU A 152 -39.31 3.68 15.92
C GLU A 152 -37.78 3.66 16.00
N GLU A 153 -37.24 3.59 17.22
CA GLU A 153 -35.80 3.52 17.44
C GLU A 153 -35.27 2.10 17.24
N ILE A 154 -34.13 2.00 16.57
CA ILE A 154 -33.39 0.76 16.41
C ILE A 154 -32.24 0.75 17.42
N THR A 155 -32.06 -0.40 18.06
CA THR A 155 -30.93 -0.62 18.97
C THR A 155 -29.66 -0.93 18.20
N GLY A 156 -28.58 -0.26 18.57
CA GLY A 156 -27.25 -0.46 17.97
C GLY A 156 -26.18 0.32 18.75
N ILE A 157 -25.02 0.48 18.18
CA ILE A 157 -23.91 1.21 18.77
C ILE A 157 -24.03 2.69 18.32
N PRO A 158 -24.27 3.64 19.26
CA PRO A 158 -24.40 5.05 18.89
C PRO A 158 -23.12 5.58 18.26
N THR A 159 -23.26 6.36 17.21
CA THR A 159 -22.17 7.01 16.51
C THR A 159 -22.64 8.31 15.87
N PHE A 160 -21.75 8.97 15.16
CA PHE A 160 -22.06 10.13 14.33
C PHE A 160 -21.61 9.87 12.89
N GLU A 161 -22.41 10.29 11.95
CA GLU A 161 -22.02 10.34 10.55
C GLU A 161 -20.88 11.36 10.40
N PRO A 162 -19.76 10.97 9.76
CA PRO A 162 -18.53 11.76 9.81
C PRO A 162 -18.57 13.08 9.03
N SER A 163 -19.38 13.20 7.97
CA SER A 163 -19.40 14.40 7.09
C SER A 163 -20.16 15.56 7.71
N PHE A 164 -21.35 15.29 8.26
CA PHE A 164 -22.26 16.30 8.78
C PHE A 164 -22.46 16.22 10.30
N HIS A 165 -21.79 15.28 10.96
CA HIS A 165 -21.92 15.01 12.39
C HIS A 165 -23.36 14.71 12.83
N LEU A 166 -24.14 14.08 11.96
CA LEU A 166 -25.51 13.67 12.26
C LEU A 166 -25.49 12.44 13.16
N PRO A 167 -26.43 12.33 14.11
CA PRO A 167 -26.59 11.12 14.93
C PRO A 167 -26.85 9.90 14.04
N ALA A 168 -26.09 8.85 14.25
CA ALA A 168 -26.18 7.59 13.53
C ALA A 168 -26.00 6.41 14.49
N ILE A 169 -26.30 5.24 14.03
CA ILE A 169 -26.22 4.00 14.81
C ILE A 169 -25.55 2.93 13.94
N TRP A 170 -24.53 2.25 14.48
CA TRP A 170 -24.03 1.04 13.88
C TRP A 170 -24.95 -0.14 14.19
N ILE A 171 -25.46 -0.80 13.15
CA ILE A 171 -26.34 -1.95 13.20
C ILE A 171 -25.70 -3.16 12.54
N THR A 172 -26.14 -4.34 12.91
CA THR A 172 -25.70 -5.60 12.28
C THR A 172 -26.42 -5.85 10.95
N GLU A 173 -25.86 -6.73 10.12
CA GLU A 173 -26.49 -7.19 8.87
C GLU A 173 -27.94 -7.68 9.10
N ALA A 174 -28.19 -8.42 10.21
CA ALA A 174 -29.52 -8.94 10.53
C ALA A 174 -30.58 -7.84 10.78
N GLN A 175 -30.16 -6.64 11.13
CA GLN A 175 -31.03 -5.49 11.40
C GLN A 175 -31.23 -4.60 10.17
N ARG A 176 -30.45 -4.79 9.12
CA ARG A 176 -30.42 -3.96 7.93
C ARG A 176 -31.78 -3.82 7.26
N GLU A 177 -32.40 -4.96 6.91
CA GLU A 177 -33.73 -4.98 6.24
C GLU A 177 -34.80 -4.29 7.09
N ARG A 178 -34.75 -4.50 8.42
CA ARG A 178 -35.68 -3.83 9.33
C ARG A 178 -35.45 -2.32 9.35
N ALA A 179 -34.19 -1.88 9.41
CA ALA A 179 -33.85 -0.47 9.39
C ALA A 179 -34.35 0.22 8.11
N GLU A 180 -34.07 -0.40 6.96
CA GLU A 180 -34.54 0.09 5.66
C GLU A 180 -36.07 0.13 5.59
N SER A 181 -36.77 -0.89 6.11
CA SER A 181 -38.24 -0.94 6.12
C SER A 181 -38.88 0.13 7.02
N LEU A 182 -38.20 0.54 8.07
CA LEU A 182 -38.63 1.62 8.96
C LEU A 182 -38.33 3.02 8.37
N GLY A 183 -37.57 3.09 7.30
CA GLY A 183 -37.21 4.35 6.63
C GLY A 183 -35.88 4.96 7.06
N TYR A 184 -35.01 4.21 7.74
CA TYR A 184 -33.64 4.64 7.97
C TYR A 184 -32.83 4.63 6.67
N THR A 185 -31.93 5.58 6.52
CA THR A 185 -30.89 5.49 5.49
C THR A 185 -29.78 4.60 5.99
N VAL A 186 -29.55 3.46 5.31
CA VAL A 186 -28.55 2.48 5.71
C VAL A 186 -27.40 2.45 4.73
N VAL A 187 -26.17 2.60 5.23
CA VAL A 187 -24.93 2.67 4.43
C VAL A 187 -23.94 1.64 4.95
N ASP A 188 -23.28 0.92 4.05
CA ASP A 188 -22.22 -0.02 4.38
C ASP A 188 -20.92 0.70 4.80
N ALA A 189 -20.08 0.04 5.57
CA ALA A 189 -18.86 0.60 6.13
C ALA A 189 -17.90 1.19 5.07
N PRO A 190 -17.61 0.52 3.93
CA PRO A 190 -16.79 1.11 2.88
C PRO A 190 -17.39 2.38 2.26
N SER A 191 -18.71 2.40 2.04
CA SER A 191 -19.39 3.59 1.51
C SER A 191 -19.37 4.74 2.50
N CYS A 192 -19.56 4.46 3.80
CA CYS A 192 -19.44 5.47 4.84
C CYS A 192 -18.08 6.17 4.81
N LEU A 193 -16.98 5.41 4.68
CA LEU A 193 -15.63 5.95 4.58
C LEU A 193 -15.44 6.88 3.37
N LEU A 194 -16.05 6.54 2.25
CA LEU A 194 -15.90 7.28 1.01
C LEU A 194 -16.77 8.54 0.94
N TYR A 195 -17.92 8.54 1.60
CA TYR A 195 -18.78 9.72 1.71
C TYR A 195 -18.27 10.76 2.72
N THR A 196 -17.32 10.40 3.59
CA THR A 196 -16.63 11.33 4.50
C THR A 196 -15.65 12.26 3.81
N SER A 197 -15.30 12.01 2.57
CA SER A 197 -14.53 12.99 1.81
C SER A 197 -15.43 14.16 1.47
N PRO A 198 -15.08 15.41 1.88
CA PRO A 198 -15.91 16.58 1.60
C PRO A 198 -16.14 16.67 0.09
N SER A 199 -17.41 16.46 -0.30
CA SER A 199 -17.79 16.63 -1.70
C SER A 199 -17.62 18.09 -2.06
N PRO A 200 -17.10 18.42 -3.26
CA PRO A 200 -17.08 19.81 -3.73
C PRO A 200 -18.46 20.48 -3.77
N ARG A 201 -19.56 19.70 -3.73
CA ARG A 201 -20.93 20.22 -3.62
C ARG A 201 -21.17 20.87 -2.26
N ASP A 202 -20.61 20.30 -1.18
CA ASP A 202 -20.87 20.78 0.19
C ASP A 202 -20.16 22.12 0.46
N ALA A 203 -19.08 22.41 -0.27
CA ALA A 203 -18.37 23.68 -0.22
C ALA A 203 -19.17 24.85 -0.84
N HIS A 204 -20.20 24.58 -1.63
CA HIS A 204 -21.04 25.61 -2.27
C HIS A 204 -22.32 25.96 -1.49
N GLU A 205 -22.78 25.08 -0.59
CA GLU A 205 -23.99 25.36 0.23
C GLU A 205 -23.71 26.12 1.52
N SER A 206 -22.45 26.30 1.89
CA SER A 206 -22.05 27.05 3.11
C SER A 206 -21.75 28.54 2.90
N ARG A 207 -22.33 29.15 1.84
CA ARG A 207 -22.24 30.60 1.60
C ARG A 207 -23.58 31.27 1.60
#